data_467e8927951c71171f4e883eb7681db8
#
_entry.id   467e8927951c71171f4e883eb7681db8
#
_cell.length_a   1.000
_cell.length_b   1.000
_cell.length_c   1.000
_cell.angle_alpha   90.00
_cell.angle_beta   90.00
_cell.angle_gamma   90.00
#
_symmetry.space_group_name_H-M   'P 1'
#
loop_
_entity.id
_entity.type
_entity.pdbx_description
1 polymer ?
#
loop_
_entity_poly.entity_id
_entity_poly.type
_entity_poly.pdbx_seq_one_letter_code
_entity_poly.pdbx_strand_id
1 'polypeptide(L)'
;MREVTEVAVGVLIDKEGRFLMASRPQGKPYAGWWEFPGGKLEVGETVLEALRREYAEELGVTVKIASPWFVFEREYPHAYVRLHFCRITDWEGVPQSREGQTFLWFESLKQAQTEKLLPMCSLVIERLMLPDRVALVKTPLSDVTEADFKGSGAKAILASSFVPEKEALAKRLGVPMIVCQQWFERPEDVLVTELQEWLVGALEPTADAEAILKTAQQRLPLYVAARETEEGNERLMQLGAQGVYVAI
;
A
#
# COMPACT_ATOMS: atom_id res chain seq x y z
N MET A 1 11.11 22.01 18.40
CA MET A 1 10.51 21.06 17.43
C MET A 1 9.53 20.20 18.24
N ARG A 2 8.32 19.96 17.75
CA ARG A 2 7.42 19.00 18.38
C ARG A 2 8.02 17.60 18.24
N GLU A 3 7.92 16.79 19.28
CA GLU A 3 8.34 15.41 19.25
C GLU A 3 7.44 14.63 18.26
N VAL A 4 8.06 13.88 17.35
CA VAL A 4 7.34 13.04 16.39
C VAL A 4 7.04 11.70 17.06
N THR A 5 5.77 11.34 17.11
CA THR A 5 5.36 10.00 17.53
C THR A 5 5.41 9.06 16.32
N GLU A 6 6.37 8.16 16.30
CA GLU A 6 6.50 7.12 15.26
C GLU A 6 5.60 5.92 15.61
N VAL A 7 4.84 5.43 14.63
CA VAL A 7 3.89 4.31 14.82
C VAL A 7 4.05 3.32 13.67
N ALA A 8 4.25 2.06 13.99
CA ALA A 8 4.22 0.95 13.04
C ALA A 8 2.78 0.42 12.90
N VAL A 9 2.27 0.37 11.68
CA VAL A 9 0.91 -0.11 11.37
C VAL A 9 0.99 -1.24 10.37
N GLY A 10 0.39 -2.38 10.67
CA GLY A 10 0.41 -3.55 9.80
C GLY A 10 -0.90 -3.76 9.06
N VAL A 11 -0.82 -4.07 7.80
CA VAL A 11 -1.93 -4.58 7.01
C VAL A 11 -1.70 -6.07 6.80
N LEU A 12 -2.36 -6.90 7.60
CA LEU A 12 -2.30 -8.36 7.49
C LEU A 12 -3.18 -8.79 6.33
N ILE A 13 -2.58 -9.44 5.33
CA ILE A 13 -3.25 -9.81 4.06
C ILE A 13 -3.14 -11.32 3.89
N ASP A 14 -4.28 -12.01 3.84
CA ASP A 14 -4.30 -13.45 3.63
C ASP A 14 -4.15 -13.84 2.14
N LYS A 15 -4.13 -15.16 1.90
CA LYS A 15 -3.93 -15.73 0.55
C LYS A 15 -5.12 -15.45 -0.39
N GLU A 16 -6.27 -15.14 0.15
CA GLU A 16 -7.48 -14.74 -0.58
C GLU A 16 -7.51 -13.23 -0.85
N GLY A 17 -6.52 -12.47 -0.37
CA GLY A 17 -6.43 -11.02 -0.51
C GLY A 17 -7.31 -10.25 0.49
N ARG A 18 -7.86 -10.92 1.51
CA ARG A 18 -8.59 -10.26 2.59
C ARG A 18 -7.62 -9.61 3.56
N PHE A 19 -8.04 -8.52 4.17
CA PHE A 19 -7.23 -7.80 5.15
C PHE A 19 -7.90 -7.77 6.52
N LEU A 20 -7.08 -7.87 7.58
CA LEU A 20 -7.54 -7.87 8.95
C LEU A 20 -7.61 -6.44 9.49
N MET A 21 -8.71 -6.12 10.15
CA MET A 21 -8.84 -4.91 10.96
C MET A 21 -9.28 -5.25 12.38
N ALA A 22 -8.98 -4.35 13.31
CA ALA A 22 -9.34 -4.44 14.72
C ALA A 22 -10.29 -3.31 15.12
N SER A 23 -11.26 -3.60 15.99
CA SER A 23 -12.04 -2.56 16.65
C SER A 23 -11.24 -2.00 17.84
N ARG A 24 -11.27 -0.69 18.04
CA ARG A 24 -10.64 -0.07 19.23
C ARG A 24 -11.36 -0.50 20.51
N PRO A 25 -10.63 -0.97 21.51
CA PRO A 25 -11.24 -1.42 22.76
C PRO A 25 -11.90 -0.28 23.55
N GLN A 26 -12.79 -0.66 24.45
CA GLN A 26 -13.45 0.30 25.35
C GLN A 26 -12.41 1.03 26.22
N GLY A 27 -12.66 2.33 26.46
CA GLY A 27 -11.75 3.17 27.24
C GLY A 27 -10.66 3.89 26.43
N LYS A 28 -10.41 3.48 25.19
CA LYS A 28 -9.53 4.23 24.25
C LYS A 28 -10.36 5.27 23.47
N PRO A 29 -9.76 6.41 23.02
CA PRO A 29 -10.42 7.32 22.09
C PRO A 29 -10.92 6.60 20.86
N TYR A 30 -12.12 6.96 20.36
CA TYR A 30 -12.77 6.29 19.24
C TYR A 30 -13.11 4.81 19.50
N ALA A 31 -13.46 4.41 20.73
CA ALA A 31 -13.87 3.06 21.04
C ALA A 31 -14.93 2.51 20.07
N GLY A 32 -14.74 1.27 19.60
CA GLY A 32 -15.60 0.63 18.60
C GLY A 32 -15.37 1.07 17.16
N TRP A 33 -14.44 1.99 16.88
CA TRP A 33 -14.01 2.30 15.51
C TRP A 33 -12.96 1.27 15.06
N TRP A 34 -12.92 1.04 13.76
CA TRP A 34 -12.03 0.05 13.16
C TRP A 34 -10.74 0.70 12.65
N GLU A 35 -9.64 0.02 12.89
CA GLU A 35 -8.30 0.41 12.50
C GLU A 35 -7.46 -0.80 12.08
N PHE A 36 -6.33 -0.54 11.45
CA PHE A 36 -5.29 -1.54 11.26
C PHE A 36 -4.48 -1.67 12.56
N PRO A 37 -4.18 -2.92 13.02
CA PRO A 37 -3.40 -3.14 14.23
C PRO A 37 -1.99 -2.54 14.14
N GLY A 38 -1.45 -2.16 15.29
CA GLY A 38 -0.11 -1.61 15.39
C GLY A 38 0.05 -0.68 16.58
N GLY A 39 1.28 -0.21 16.78
CA GLY A 39 1.60 0.62 17.93
C GLY A 39 2.82 1.50 17.77
N LYS A 40 3.15 2.21 18.83
CA LYS A 40 4.27 3.15 18.86
C LYS A 40 5.59 2.40 18.87
N LEU A 41 6.57 2.96 18.15
CA LEU A 41 7.95 2.50 18.27
C LEU A 41 8.48 2.80 19.67
N GLU A 42 9.17 1.83 20.27
CA GLU A 42 9.97 2.04 21.46
C GLU A 42 11.34 2.60 21.11
N VAL A 43 12.05 3.09 22.12
CA VAL A 43 13.37 3.69 21.91
C VAL A 43 14.36 2.68 21.35
N GLY A 44 14.86 2.97 20.15
CA GLY A 44 15.82 2.12 19.44
C GLY A 44 15.20 1.02 18.57
N GLU A 45 13.87 0.90 18.55
CA GLU A 45 13.20 -0.04 17.64
C GLU A 45 13.19 0.47 16.20
N THR A 46 13.38 -0.45 15.27
CA THR A 46 12.99 -0.24 13.87
C THR A 46 11.47 -0.43 13.70
N VAL A 47 10.92 0.08 12.61
CA VAL A 47 9.49 -0.10 12.26
C VAL A 47 9.08 -1.57 12.24
N LEU A 48 9.93 -2.44 11.69
CA LEU A 48 9.64 -3.88 11.59
C LEU A 48 9.74 -4.61 12.94
N GLU A 49 10.61 -4.16 13.84
CA GLU A 49 10.70 -4.70 15.20
C GLU A 49 9.46 -4.32 16.00
N ALA A 50 9.07 -3.04 16.01
CA ALA A 50 7.84 -2.58 16.64
C ALA A 50 6.62 -3.32 16.09
N LEU A 51 6.52 -3.48 14.77
CA LEU A 51 5.43 -4.20 14.13
C LEU A 51 5.34 -5.66 14.62
N ARG A 52 6.47 -6.37 14.69
CA ARG A 52 6.51 -7.76 15.17
C ARG A 52 6.12 -7.86 16.64
N ARG A 53 6.59 -6.95 17.48
CA ARG A 53 6.23 -6.90 18.91
C ARG A 53 4.73 -6.66 19.08
N GLU A 54 4.18 -5.61 18.48
CA GLU A 54 2.76 -5.25 18.57
C GLU A 54 1.85 -6.39 18.09
N TYR A 55 2.20 -7.04 16.97
CA TYR A 55 1.41 -8.16 16.44
C TYR A 55 1.49 -9.41 17.33
N ALA A 56 2.61 -9.64 18.00
CA ALA A 56 2.72 -10.72 18.98
C ALA A 56 1.91 -10.39 20.24
N GLU A 57 1.92 -9.15 20.71
CA GLU A 57 1.22 -8.69 21.91
C GLU A 57 -0.29 -8.60 21.69
N GLU A 58 -0.74 -7.92 20.64
CA GLU A 58 -2.15 -7.65 20.40
C GLU A 58 -2.91 -8.85 19.78
N LEU A 59 -2.27 -9.56 18.82
CA LEU A 59 -2.90 -10.61 18.03
C LEU A 59 -2.39 -12.01 18.33
N GLY A 60 -1.26 -12.15 18.97
CA GLY A 60 -0.64 -13.46 19.23
C GLY A 60 -0.10 -14.14 17.99
N VAL A 61 0.26 -13.40 16.95
CA VAL A 61 0.85 -13.93 15.73
C VAL A 61 2.30 -13.53 15.60
N THR A 62 3.10 -14.39 14.95
CA THR A 62 4.50 -14.13 14.65
C THR A 62 4.64 -13.71 13.20
N VAL A 63 4.93 -12.44 12.95
CA VAL A 63 5.11 -11.89 11.60
C VAL A 63 6.40 -12.43 10.98
N LYS A 64 6.31 -13.14 9.85
CA LYS A 64 7.44 -13.70 9.07
C LYS A 64 7.87 -12.74 7.98
N ILE A 65 6.94 -12.34 7.11
CA ILE A 65 7.21 -11.44 5.99
C ILE A 65 6.37 -10.18 6.16
N ALA A 66 7.05 -9.06 6.31
CA ALA A 66 6.45 -7.74 6.26
C ALA A 66 7.29 -6.82 5.36
N SER A 67 6.62 -6.08 4.52
CA SER A 67 7.24 -5.12 3.59
C SER A 67 6.81 -3.70 3.93
N PRO A 68 7.74 -2.74 4.05
CA PRO A 68 7.39 -1.32 4.09
C PRO A 68 6.50 -0.99 2.90
N TRP A 69 5.55 -0.09 3.09
CA TRP A 69 4.64 0.25 2.00
C TRP A 69 4.58 1.74 1.76
N PHE A 70 4.08 2.52 2.72
CA PHE A 70 4.12 3.98 2.66
C PHE A 70 4.07 4.59 4.06
N VAL A 71 4.43 5.87 4.13
CA VAL A 71 4.40 6.65 5.37
C VAL A 71 3.36 7.75 5.24
N PHE A 72 2.62 7.96 6.30
CA PHE A 72 1.67 9.05 6.41
C PHE A 72 1.97 9.88 7.65
N GLU A 73 2.00 11.20 7.49
CA GLU A 73 2.23 12.12 8.58
C GLU A 73 1.00 12.97 8.83
N ARG A 74 0.67 13.16 10.10
CA ARG A 74 -0.46 14.01 10.48
C ARG A 74 -0.16 14.79 11.74
N GLU A 75 -0.48 16.08 11.69
CA GLU A 75 -0.47 16.94 12.86
C GLU A 75 -1.84 16.91 13.56
N TYR A 76 -1.82 16.55 14.85
CA TYR A 76 -2.95 16.65 15.74
C TYR A 76 -2.70 17.80 16.75
N PRO A 77 -3.72 18.36 17.40
CA PRO A 77 -3.52 19.43 18.40
C PRO A 77 -2.54 19.07 19.51
N HIS A 78 -2.40 17.79 19.83
CA HIS A 78 -1.59 17.27 20.94
C HIS A 78 -0.36 16.47 20.51
N ALA A 79 -0.22 16.10 19.24
CA ALA A 79 0.88 15.27 18.75
C ALA A 79 1.10 15.44 17.26
N TYR A 80 2.36 15.31 16.82
CA TYR A 80 2.71 15.05 15.41
C TYR A 80 2.99 13.57 15.26
N VAL A 81 2.22 12.89 14.42
CA VAL A 81 2.26 11.42 14.29
C VAL A 81 2.73 11.05 12.89
N ARG A 82 3.67 10.11 12.84
CA ARG A 82 4.14 9.47 11.61
C ARG A 82 3.76 8.00 11.63
N LEU A 83 2.87 7.60 10.73
CA LEU A 83 2.36 6.24 10.59
C LEU A 83 3.14 5.53 9.48
N HIS A 84 3.85 4.45 9.82
CA HIS A 84 4.55 3.58 8.89
C HIS A 84 3.69 2.38 8.57
N PHE A 85 3.06 2.39 7.40
CA PHE A 85 2.26 1.26 6.94
C PHE A 85 3.15 0.18 6.33
N CYS A 86 2.94 -1.07 6.77
CA CYS A 86 3.62 -2.24 6.26
C CYS A 86 2.58 -3.28 5.81
N ARG A 87 2.83 -3.96 4.69
CA ARG A 87 2.05 -5.13 4.28
C ARG A 87 2.64 -6.37 4.91
N ILE A 88 1.80 -7.18 5.57
CA ILE A 88 2.17 -8.48 6.15
C ILE A 88 1.51 -9.56 5.32
N THR A 89 2.32 -10.38 4.65
CA THR A 89 1.86 -11.42 3.72
C THR A 89 2.17 -12.84 4.17
N ASP A 90 2.97 -12.98 5.25
CA ASP A 90 3.24 -14.27 5.87
C ASP A 90 3.41 -14.14 7.38
N TRP A 91 2.78 -15.06 8.13
CA TRP A 91 2.83 -15.12 9.60
C TRP A 91 2.52 -16.51 10.12
N GLU A 92 2.89 -16.77 11.35
CA GLU A 92 2.51 -17.97 12.10
C GLU A 92 1.49 -17.63 13.19
N GLY A 93 0.60 -18.58 13.44
CA GLY A 93 -0.47 -18.44 14.44
C GLY A 93 -1.79 -18.01 13.85
N VAL A 94 -2.81 -17.99 14.68
CA VAL A 94 -4.16 -17.51 14.34
C VAL A 94 -4.40 -16.22 15.11
N PRO A 95 -4.77 -15.12 14.44
CA PRO A 95 -5.06 -13.86 15.12
C PRO A 95 -6.12 -14.04 16.21
N GLN A 96 -5.81 -13.65 17.42
CA GLN A 96 -6.68 -13.74 18.60
C GLN A 96 -6.65 -12.41 19.35
N SER A 97 -7.80 -12.00 19.89
CA SER A 97 -7.88 -10.82 20.74
C SER A 97 -7.14 -11.06 22.07
N ARG A 98 -6.14 -10.26 22.34
CA ARG A 98 -5.39 -10.30 23.61
C ARG A 98 -5.64 -9.09 24.50
N GLU A 99 -6.15 -8.00 23.90
CA GLU A 99 -6.44 -6.75 24.60
C GLU A 99 -7.95 -6.36 24.55
N GLY A 100 -8.83 -7.31 24.24
CA GLY A 100 -10.28 -7.07 24.20
C GLY A 100 -10.78 -6.40 22.90
N GLN A 101 -9.95 -6.35 21.84
CA GLN A 101 -10.40 -5.94 20.51
C GLN A 101 -11.25 -7.03 19.86
N THR A 102 -12.11 -6.65 18.91
CA THR A 102 -12.72 -7.57 17.95
C THR A 102 -11.95 -7.50 16.63
N PHE A 103 -11.73 -8.62 15.98
CA PHE A 103 -11.09 -8.70 14.68
C PHE A 103 -12.06 -9.18 13.62
N LEU A 104 -12.00 -8.55 12.43
CA LEU A 104 -12.72 -9.00 11.24
C LEU A 104 -11.80 -8.98 10.02
N TRP A 105 -12.04 -9.95 9.13
CA TRP A 105 -11.46 -9.98 7.80
C TRP A 105 -12.40 -9.28 6.82
N PHE A 106 -11.86 -8.34 6.05
CA PHE A 106 -12.58 -7.58 5.05
C PHE A 106 -12.05 -7.91 3.65
N GLU A 107 -12.96 -7.97 2.68
CA GLU A 107 -12.64 -8.31 1.28
C GLU A 107 -12.62 -7.07 0.37
N SER A 108 -13.19 -5.96 0.82
CA SER A 108 -13.34 -4.76 0.01
C SER A 108 -13.57 -3.50 0.84
N LEU A 109 -13.29 -2.34 0.22
CA LEU A 109 -13.62 -1.05 0.80
C LEU A 109 -15.12 -0.92 1.11
N LYS A 110 -15.98 -1.40 0.19
CA LYS A 110 -17.44 -1.34 0.37
C LYS A 110 -17.90 -2.08 1.64
N GLN A 111 -17.32 -3.25 1.91
CA GLN A 111 -17.61 -3.98 3.14
C GLN A 111 -17.09 -3.23 4.37
N ALA A 112 -15.84 -2.75 4.32
CA ALA A 112 -15.26 -2.02 5.43
C ALA A 112 -16.00 -0.71 5.74
N GLN A 113 -16.55 -0.04 4.74
CA GLN A 113 -17.36 1.19 4.90
C GLN A 113 -18.71 0.98 5.60
N THR A 114 -19.15 -0.25 5.82
CA THR A 114 -20.31 -0.52 6.69
C THR A 114 -19.99 -0.28 8.17
N GLU A 115 -18.69 -0.17 8.50
CA GLU A 115 -18.16 0.03 9.83
C GLU A 115 -17.68 1.47 10.04
N LYS A 116 -17.50 1.87 11.28
CA LYS A 116 -16.90 3.18 11.63
C LYS A 116 -15.38 3.07 11.54
N LEU A 117 -14.82 3.51 10.43
CA LEU A 117 -13.37 3.48 10.22
C LEU A 117 -12.69 4.73 10.79
N LEU A 118 -11.50 4.56 11.36
CA LEU A 118 -10.61 5.70 11.59
C LEU A 118 -10.28 6.39 10.25
N PRO A 119 -10.11 7.73 10.23
CA PRO A 119 -10.05 8.50 8.98
C PRO A 119 -9.02 7.99 7.95
N MET A 120 -7.86 7.49 8.42
CA MET A 120 -6.82 6.98 7.52
C MET A 120 -7.12 5.61 6.93
N CYS A 121 -7.99 4.82 7.57
CA CYS A 121 -8.23 3.44 7.12
C CYS A 121 -8.87 3.37 5.73
N SER A 122 -9.75 4.30 5.38
CA SER A 122 -10.33 4.35 4.04
C SER A 122 -9.26 4.52 2.96
N LEU A 123 -8.32 5.45 3.16
CA LEU A 123 -7.21 5.68 2.22
C LEU A 123 -6.30 4.44 2.10
N VAL A 124 -5.99 3.80 3.24
CA VAL A 124 -5.18 2.57 3.23
C VAL A 124 -5.87 1.46 2.44
N ILE A 125 -7.17 1.28 2.64
CA ILE A 125 -7.96 0.26 1.93
C ILE A 125 -8.05 0.59 0.44
N GLU A 126 -8.26 1.86 0.06
CA GLU A 126 -8.24 2.28 -1.35
C GLU A 126 -6.91 1.94 -2.03
N ARG A 127 -5.78 2.20 -1.35
CA ARG A 127 -4.45 1.83 -1.83
C ARG A 127 -4.24 0.32 -1.90
N LEU A 128 -4.82 -0.43 -0.94
CA LEU A 128 -4.76 -1.89 -0.94
C LEU A 128 -5.54 -2.50 -2.11
N MET A 129 -6.61 -1.85 -2.55
CA MET A 129 -7.40 -2.28 -3.70
C MET A 129 -6.76 -1.94 -5.05
N LEU A 130 -5.67 -1.19 -5.09
CA LEU A 130 -4.93 -0.94 -6.32
C LEU A 130 -4.31 -2.24 -6.81
N PRO A 131 -4.40 -2.55 -8.13
CA PRO A 131 -3.82 -3.76 -8.69
C PRO A 131 -2.30 -3.82 -8.48
N ASP A 132 -1.79 -5.02 -8.28
CA ASP A 132 -0.36 -5.32 -8.18
C ASP A 132 0.37 -5.34 -9.53
N ARG A 133 -0.37 -5.47 -10.64
CA ARG A 133 0.17 -5.50 -12.00
C ARG A 133 -0.69 -4.66 -12.95
N VAL A 134 -0.06 -3.71 -13.62
CA VAL A 134 -0.73 -2.76 -14.52
C VAL A 134 -0.03 -2.68 -15.86
N ALA A 135 -0.74 -2.29 -16.92
CA ALA A 135 -0.19 -2.12 -18.25
C ALA A 135 0.07 -0.65 -18.56
N LEU A 136 1.30 -0.30 -18.89
CA LEU A 136 1.66 0.98 -19.47
C LEU A 136 1.61 0.87 -21.01
N VAL A 137 0.61 1.52 -21.62
CA VAL A 137 0.44 1.48 -23.07
C VAL A 137 1.41 2.46 -23.73
N LYS A 138 2.33 1.93 -24.52
CA LYS A 138 3.34 2.69 -25.28
C LYS A 138 3.07 2.69 -26.80
N THR A 139 2.37 1.67 -27.30
CA THR A 139 1.96 1.59 -28.72
C THR A 139 0.76 2.50 -28.98
N PRO A 140 0.44 2.84 -30.26
CA PRO A 140 -0.82 3.50 -30.58
C PRO A 140 -2.00 2.74 -29.99
N LEU A 141 -2.91 3.47 -29.32
CA LEU A 141 -4.03 2.86 -28.57
C LEU A 141 -4.96 2.00 -29.43
N SER A 142 -4.99 2.29 -30.76
CA SER A 142 -5.73 1.50 -31.79
C SER A 142 -5.17 0.08 -31.91
N ASP A 143 -3.89 -0.10 -31.66
CA ASP A 143 -3.17 -1.35 -31.98
C ASP A 143 -3.15 -2.31 -30.78
N VAL A 144 -3.56 -1.83 -29.59
CA VAL A 144 -3.64 -2.68 -28.39
C VAL A 144 -4.82 -3.62 -28.50
N THR A 145 -4.55 -4.91 -28.49
CA THR A 145 -5.56 -5.97 -28.50
C THR A 145 -5.88 -6.49 -27.10
N GLU A 146 -7.01 -7.19 -26.97
CA GLU A 146 -7.31 -7.92 -25.71
C GLU A 146 -6.27 -9.03 -25.43
N ALA A 147 -5.69 -9.62 -26.48
CA ALA A 147 -4.69 -10.66 -26.34
C ALA A 147 -3.40 -10.10 -25.72
N ASP A 148 -2.95 -8.92 -26.18
CA ASP A 148 -1.77 -8.24 -25.63
C ASP A 148 -1.98 -7.91 -24.15
N PHE A 149 -3.17 -7.37 -23.82
CA PHE A 149 -3.50 -7.04 -22.44
C PHE A 149 -3.56 -8.30 -21.55
N LYS A 150 -4.26 -9.36 -21.98
CA LYS A 150 -4.32 -10.63 -21.26
C LYS A 150 -2.94 -11.28 -21.11
N GLY A 151 -2.13 -11.24 -22.17
CA GLY A 151 -0.76 -11.77 -22.17
C GLY A 151 0.16 -11.04 -21.18
N SER A 152 -0.08 -9.77 -20.92
CA SER A 152 0.67 -8.99 -19.92
C SER A 152 0.37 -9.37 -18.49
N GLY A 153 -0.75 -10.05 -18.22
CA GLY A 153 -1.24 -10.35 -16.87
C GLY A 153 -1.71 -9.11 -16.08
N ALA A 154 -1.81 -7.95 -16.74
CA ALA A 154 -2.23 -6.72 -16.10
C ALA A 154 -3.72 -6.71 -15.74
N LYS A 155 -4.06 -6.04 -14.65
CA LYS A 155 -5.44 -5.90 -14.15
C LYS A 155 -6.01 -4.50 -14.37
N ALA A 156 -5.18 -3.55 -14.79
CA ALA A 156 -5.57 -2.16 -15.07
C ALA A 156 -4.62 -1.52 -16.08
N ILE A 157 -5.02 -0.39 -16.66
CA ILE A 157 -4.16 0.47 -17.47
C ILE A 157 -3.55 1.54 -16.58
N LEU A 158 -2.23 1.73 -16.67
CA LEU A 158 -1.51 2.85 -16.09
C LEU A 158 -1.38 3.97 -17.12
N ALA A 159 -1.80 5.16 -16.77
CA ALA A 159 -1.73 6.34 -17.63
C ALA A 159 -1.00 7.49 -16.94
N SER A 160 -0.15 8.21 -17.65
CA SER A 160 0.57 9.39 -17.14
C SER A 160 -0.33 10.62 -17.01
N SER A 161 -1.50 10.62 -17.65
CA SER A 161 -2.49 11.68 -17.57
C SER A 161 -3.86 11.12 -17.95
N PHE A 162 -4.91 11.83 -17.53
CA PHE A 162 -6.26 11.51 -18.01
C PHE A 162 -6.37 11.91 -19.50
N VAL A 163 -6.60 10.92 -20.36
CA VAL A 163 -6.79 11.08 -21.79
C VAL A 163 -8.02 10.28 -22.18
N PRO A 164 -9.03 10.87 -22.87
CA PRO A 164 -10.27 10.18 -23.22
C PRO A 164 -10.05 8.88 -24.00
N GLU A 165 -9.04 8.83 -24.85
CA GLU A 165 -8.69 7.65 -25.65
C GLU A 165 -8.22 6.49 -24.78
N LYS A 166 -7.46 6.75 -23.71
CA LYS A 166 -7.04 5.73 -22.73
C LYS A 166 -8.21 5.24 -21.89
N GLU A 167 -9.12 6.13 -21.53
CA GLU A 167 -10.37 5.76 -20.86
C GLU A 167 -11.24 4.86 -21.77
N ALA A 168 -11.36 5.21 -23.05
CA ALA A 168 -12.08 4.40 -24.04
C ALA A 168 -11.45 3.00 -24.20
N LEU A 169 -10.11 2.92 -24.20
CA LEU A 169 -9.40 1.64 -24.22
C LEU A 169 -9.69 0.82 -22.95
N ALA A 170 -9.61 1.42 -21.78
CA ALA A 170 -9.91 0.75 -20.51
C ALA A 170 -11.35 0.20 -20.49
N LYS A 171 -12.33 1.00 -20.94
CA LYS A 171 -13.72 0.56 -21.10
C LYS A 171 -13.87 -0.60 -22.09
N ARG A 172 -13.17 -0.55 -23.23
CA ARG A 172 -13.17 -1.63 -24.23
C ARG A 172 -12.61 -2.93 -23.66
N LEU A 173 -11.56 -2.85 -22.83
CA LEU A 173 -10.93 -4.00 -22.18
C LEU A 173 -11.66 -4.46 -20.92
N GLY A 174 -12.63 -3.69 -20.42
CA GLY A 174 -13.37 -4.02 -19.20
C GLY A 174 -12.52 -3.90 -17.92
N VAL A 175 -11.52 -3.01 -17.91
CA VAL A 175 -10.58 -2.85 -16.79
C VAL A 175 -10.52 -1.40 -16.30
N PRO A 176 -10.10 -1.16 -15.05
CA PRO A 176 -9.91 0.20 -14.55
C PRO A 176 -8.70 0.88 -15.18
N MET A 177 -8.72 2.21 -15.19
CA MET A 177 -7.58 3.05 -15.53
C MET A 177 -7.05 3.71 -14.26
N ILE A 178 -5.75 3.63 -14.03
CA ILE A 178 -5.04 4.31 -12.95
C ILE A 178 -4.26 5.46 -13.55
N VAL A 179 -4.49 6.66 -13.07
CA VAL A 179 -3.74 7.85 -13.49
C VAL A 179 -2.57 8.05 -12.54
N CYS A 180 -1.36 7.89 -13.08
CA CYS A 180 -0.13 8.21 -12.40
C CYS A 180 0.24 9.67 -12.72
N GLN A 181 0.16 10.55 -11.73
CA GLN A 181 0.42 11.97 -11.91
C GLN A 181 1.90 12.33 -11.80
N GLN A 182 2.72 11.46 -11.20
CA GLN A 182 4.12 11.73 -10.96
C GLN A 182 4.99 10.54 -11.36
N TRP A 183 6.05 10.82 -12.13
CA TRP A 183 7.11 9.89 -12.49
C TRP A 183 8.41 10.31 -11.82
N PHE A 184 9.17 9.36 -11.32
CA PHE A 184 10.39 9.62 -10.57
C PHE A 184 11.57 8.88 -11.19
N GLU A 185 12.70 9.57 -11.29
CA GLU A 185 13.96 9.00 -11.76
C GLU A 185 14.94 8.73 -10.61
N ARG A 186 14.86 9.53 -9.54
CA ARG A 186 15.84 9.55 -8.46
C ARG A 186 15.15 9.51 -7.08
N PRO A 187 15.83 8.95 -6.05
CA PRO A 187 15.29 8.88 -4.69
C PRO A 187 14.89 10.24 -4.10
N GLU A 188 15.70 11.26 -4.36
CA GLU A 188 15.48 12.62 -3.85
C GLU A 188 14.20 13.26 -4.42
N ASP A 189 13.79 12.90 -5.63
CA ASP A 189 12.59 13.43 -6.26
C ASP A 189 11.33 13.01 -5.50
N VAL A 190 11.32 11.81 -4.90
CA VAL A 190 10.21 11.33 -4.08
C VAL A 190 10.11 12.08 -2.76
N LEU A 191 11.25 12.50 -2.19
CA LEU A 191 11.32 13.14 -0.88
C LEU A 191 10.84 14.60 -0.89
N VAL A 192 11.01 15.31 -2.02
CA VAL A 192 10.67 16.74 -2.14
C VAL A 192 9.28 17.01 -2.72
N THR A 193 8.60 15.97 -3.21
CA THR A 193 7.27 16.12 -3.81
C THR A 193 6.25 16.49 -2.75
N GLU A 194 5.51 17.57 -2.95
CA GLU A 194 4.31 17.88 -2.16
C GLU A 194 3.24 16.83 -2.43
N LEU A 195 2.89 16.09 -1.37
CA LEU A 195 2.00 14.96 -1.50
C LEU A 195 0.55 15.37 -1.36
N GLN A 196 -0.23 15.02 -2.36
CA GLN A 196 -1.68 14.95 -2.24
C GLN A 196 -2.06 13.52 -1.84
N GLU A 197 -3.02 13.37 -0.93
CA GLU A 197 -3.42 12.07 -0.35
C GLU A 197 -3.84 11.01 -1.39
N TRP A 198 -4.11 11.41 -2.63
CA TRP A 198 -4.67 10.59 -3.71
C TRP A 198 -3.66 10.21 -4.80
N LEU A 199 -2.40 10.61 -4.67
CA LEU A 199 -1.40 10.39 -5.72
C LEU A 199 -0.91 8.94 -5.75
N VAL A 200 -0.80 8.42 -6.97
CA VAL A 200 -0.05 7.22 -7.31
C VAL A 200 1.16 7.66 -8.12
N GLY A 201 2.34 7.25 -7.70
CA GLY A 201 3.59 7.49 -8.42
C GLY A 201 4.02 6.28 -9.24
N ALA A 202 4.91 6.53 -10.21
CA ALA A 202 5.63 5.47 -10.92
C ALA A 202 7.10 5.87 -11.07
N LEU A 203 7.98 4.87 -11.15
CA LEU A 203 9.39 5.09 -11.43
C LEU A 203 9.63 4.98 -12.93
N GLU A 204 10.50 5.83 -13.46
CA GLU A 204 10.94 5.72 -14.84
C GLU A 204 11.59 4.34 -15.09
N PRO A 205 11.48 3.77 -16.31
CA PRO A 205 12.04 2.45 -16.60
C PRO A 205 13.55 2.34 -16.40
N THR A 206 14.25 3.48 -16.51
CA THR A 206 15.70 3.60 -16.33
C THR A 206 16.12 3.83 -14.88
N ALA A 207 15.17 4.10 -13.98
CA ALA A 207 15.45 4.39 -12.59
C ALA A 207 15.97 3.15 -11.84
N ASP A 208 16.90 3.36 -10.89
CA ASP A 208 17.28 2.31 -9.96
C ASP A 208 16.16 2.11 -8.92
N ALA A 209 15.19 1.28 -9.29
CA ALA A 209 14.01 1.02 -8.48
C ALA A 209 14.37 0.47 -7.08
N GLU A 210 15.39 -0.38 -6.96
CA GLU A 210 15.79 -0.91 -5.66
C GLU A 210 16.39 0.16 -4.75
N ALA A 211 17.23 1.03 -5.30
CA ALA A 211 17.80 2.14 -4.53
C ALA A 211 16.70 3.10 -4.08
N ILE A 212 15.77 3.47 -4.98
CA ILE A 212 14.66 4.37 -4.66
C ILE A 212 13.75 3.76 -3.57
N LEU A 213 13.37 2.49 -3.72
CA LEU A 213 12.49 1.81 -2.76
C LEU A 213 13.15 1.64 -1.37
N LYS A 214 14.47 1.45 -1.33
CA LYS A 214 15.22 1.30 -0.07
C LYS A 214 15.46 2.62 0.65
N THR A 215 15.65 3.71 -0.09
CA THR A 215 16.09 5.00 0.48
C THR A 215 14.95 5.98 0.67
N ALA A 216 13.93 5.94 -0.18
CA ALA A 216 12.77 6.80 -0.06
C ALA A 216 11.89 6.34 1.12
N GLN A 217 11.64 7.22 2.07
CA GLN A 217 10.48 7.09 2.94
C GLN A 217 9.25 7.19 2.03
N GLN A 218 8.64 6.04 1.73
CA GLN A 218 7.60 5.98 0.71
C GLN A 218 6.35 6.70 1.19
N ARG A 219 6.17 7.90 0.72
CA ARG A 219 5.01 8.72 1.04
C ARG A 219 3.79 8.41 0.17
N LEU A 220 3.97 7.71 -0.96
CA LEU A 220 2.92 7.36 -1.90
C LEU A 220 3.14 5.94 -2.47
N PRO A 221 2.07 5.26 -2.94
CA PRO A 221 2.20 4.00 -3.65
C PRO A 221 2.99 4.20 -4.94
N LEU A 222 4.04 3.41 -5.15
CA LEU A 222 4.91 3.48 -6.32
C LEU A 222 4.78 2.24 -7.20
N TYR A 223 4.46 2.44 -8.48
CA TYR A 223 4.59 1.41 -9.49
C TYR A 223 5.99 1.43 -10.10
N VAL A 224 6.56 0.26 -10.32
CA VAL A 224 7.90 0.08 -10.88
C VAL A 224 7.85 -0.76 -12.15
N ALA A 225 8.84 -0.62 -13.04
CA ALA A 225 8.92 -1.47 -14.22
C ALA A 225 9.07 -2.94 -13.80
N ALA A 226 8.28 -3.83 -14.43
CA ALA A 226 8.36 -5.27 -14.19
C ALA A 226 9.73 -5.80 -14.58
N ARG A 227 10.27 -6.72 -13.77
CA ARG A 227 11.46 -7.51 -14.09
C ARG A 227 11.08 -8.69 -14.97
N GLU A 228 12.07 -9.27 -15.64
CA GLU A 228 11.88 -10.44 -16.49
C GLU A 228 11.47 -11.71 -15.72
N THR A 229 11.85 -11.78 -14.43
CA THR A 229 11.54 -12.91 -13.56
C THR A 229 10.51 -12.55 -12.48
N GLU A 230 9.67 -13.52 -12.10
CA GLU A 230 8.74 -13.32 -10.98
C GLU A 230 9.46 -13.08 -9.65
N GLU A 231 10.58 -13.76 -9.39
CA GLU A 231 11.42 -13.52 -8.20
C GLU A 231 11.89 -12.06 -8.13
N GLY A 232 12.27 -11.47 -9.26
CA GLY A 232 12.62 -10.06 -9.36
C GLY A 232 11.45 -9.14 -9.04
N ASN A 233 10.25 -9.48 -9.47
CA ASN A 233 9.02 -8.72 -9.17
C ASN A 233 8.65 -8.85 -7.69
N GLU A 234 8.69 -10.05 -7.12
CA GLU A 234 8.44 -10.28 -5.69
C GLU A 234 9.42 -9.50 -4.81
N ARG A 235 10.70 -9.43 -5.20
CA ARG A 235 11.69 -8.63 -4.50
C ARG A 235 11.34 -7.13 -4.48
N LEU A 236 10.86 -6.57 -5.60
CA LEU A 236 10.41 -5.18 -5.66
C LEU A 236 9.20 -4.95 -4.74
N MET A 237 8.27 -5.89 -4.68
CA MET A 237 7.13 -5.84 -3.76
C MET A 237 7.57 -5.89 -2.30
N GLN A 238 8.56 -6.73 -1.95
CA GLN A 238 9.15 -6.81 -0.61
C GLN A 238 9.88 -5.52 -0.21
N LEU A 239 10.43 -4.79 -1.16
CA LEU A 239 11.02 -3.46 -0.94
C LEU A 239 9.98 -2.33 -0.83
N GLY A 240 8.70 -2.64 -1.01
CA GLY A 240 7.59 -1.72 -0.79
C GLY A 240 6.97 -1.14 -2.05
N ALA A 241 7.23 -1.69 -3.24
CA ALA A 241 6.49 -1.28 -4.43
C ALA A 241 4.97 -1.52 -4.25
N GLN A 242 4.14 -0.64 -4.76
CA GLN A 242 2.69 -0.86 -4.86
C GLN A 242 2.38 -2.01 -5.81
N GLY A 243 3.08 -2.05 -6.90
CA GLY A 243 2.95 -3.04 -7.95
C GLY A 243 3.97 -2.83 -9.05
N VAL A 244 3.87 -3.63 -10.09
CA VAL A 244 4.72 -3.53 -11.29
C VAL A 244 3.90 -3.12 -12.51
N TYR A 245 4.52 -2.37 -13.43
CA TYR A 245 3.93 -2.10 -14.73
C TYR A 245 4.69 -2.83 -15.83
N VAL A 246 3.95 -3.32 -16.82
CA VAL A 246 4.46 -3.89 -18.06
C VAL A 246 4.10 -2.99 -19.23
N ALA A 247 5.06 -2.73 -20.12
CA ALA A 247 4.80 -1.98 -21.34
C ALA A 247 4.10 -2.90 -22.37
N ILE A 248 3.03 -2.42 -22.99
CA ILE A 248 2.31 -3.07 -24.07
C ILE A 248 2.07 -2.11 -25.22
#